data_aa94d11a05811bf9d17a30add31ff985
#
_entry.id   aa94d11a05811bf9d17a30add31ff985
#
_cell.length_a   1.000
_cell.length_b   1.000
_cell.length_c   1.000
_cell.angle_alpha   90.00
_cell.angle_beta   90.00
_cell.angle_gamma   90.00
#
_symmetry.space_group_name_H-M   'P 1'
#
loop_
_entity.id
_entity.type
_entity.pdbx_description
1 polymer ?
#
loop_
_entity_poly.entity_id
_entity_poly.type
_entity_poly.pdbx_seq_one_letter_code
_entity_poly.pdbx_strand_id
1 'polypeptide(L)' 'MQRFFTLEYWQDDNWFVGKLKEIPAVFSQGKTIEELKENIIDAYRMMLAESGIESEHPDVKHIELGIEV' A
#
# COMPACT_ATOMS: atom_id res chain seq x y z
N MET A 1 13.98 -9.48 3.54
CA MET A 1 13.26 -9.87 2.37
C MET A 1 12.36 -8.77 1.89
N GLN A 2 12.16 -8.70 0.60
CA GLN A 2 11.41 -7.61 0.02
C GLN A 2 10.23 -8.14 -0.75
N ARG A 3 9.10 -7.49 -0.63
CA ARG A 3 7.93 -7.84 -1.39
C ARG A 3 7.53 -6.66 -2.23
N PHE A 4 6.97 -6.92 -3.40
CA PHE A 4 6.62 -5.88 -4.33
C PHE A 4 5.12 -5.80 -4.52
N PHE A 5 4.58 -4.60 -4.40
CA PHE A 5 3.18 -4.35 -4.59
C PHE A 5 3.03 -3.14 -5.50
N THR A 6 1.82 -2.92 -6.00
CA THR A 6 1.54 -1.75 -6.80
C THR A 6 0.92 -0.67 -5.95
N LEU A 7 1.53 0.47 -5.94
CA LEU A 7 0.91 1.61 -5.29
C LEU A 7 0.15 2.40 -6.34
N GLU A 8 -1.16 2.47 -6.16
CA GLU A 8 -1.98 3.33 -7.01
C GLU A 8 -2.22 4.59 -6.24
N TYR A 9 -2.00 5.73 -6.85
CA TYR A 9 -2.20 6.97 -6.12
C TYR A 9 -2.73 8.07 -7.04
N TRP A 10 -3.31 9.08 -6.42
CA TRP A 10 -3.81 10.23 -7.12
C TRP A 10 -3.70 11.43 -6.20
N GLN A 11 -3.88 12.61 -6.77
CA GLN A 11 -3.76 13.82 -6.00
C GLN A 11 -5.15 14.37 -5.70
N ASP A 12 -5.39 14.74 -4.45
CA ASP A 12 -6.66 15.29 -4.04
C ASP A 12 -6.36 16.53 -3.24
N ASP A 13 -6.61 17.69 -3.81
CA ASP A 13 -6.23 18.97 -3.24
C ASP A 13 -4.71 18.97 -3.08
N ASN A 14 -4.22 19.16 -1.90
CA ASN A 14 -2.80 19.20 -1.67
C ASN A 14 -2.28 17.90 -1.09
N TRP A 15 -3.05 16.85 -1.23
CA TRP A 15 -2.68 15.57 -0.66
C TRP A 15 -2.53 14.53 -1.74
N PHE A 16 -1.65 13.59 -1.51
CA PHE A 16 -1.59 12.41 -2.34
C PHE A 16 -2.29 11.30 -1.57
N VAL A 17 -3.21 10.64 -2.24
CA VAL A 17 -3.95 9.55 -1.64
C VAL A 17 -3.60 8.30 -2.42
N GLY A 18 -3.39 7.22 -1.72
CA GLY A 18 -2.99 5.99 -2.40
C GLY A 18 -3.45 4.74 -1.73
N LYS A 19 -3.35 3.66 -2.45
CA LYS A 19 -3.69 2.35 -1.92
C LYS A 19 -2.88 1.31 -2.65
N LEU A 20 -2.76 0.15 -2.04
CA LEU A 20 -2.12 -0.96 -2.71
C LEU A 20 -3.16 -1.65 -3.56
N LYS A 21 -2.85 -1.81 -4.83
CA LYS A 21 -3.79 -2.40 -5.74
C LYS A 21 -4.12 -3.84 -5.35
N GLU A 22 -3.11 -4.57 -4.93
CA GLU A 22 -3.26 -5.96 -4.54
C GLU A 22 -3.99 -6.12 -3.22
N ILE A 23 -3.90 -5.11 -2.36
CA ILE A 23 -4.53 -5.17 -1.06
C ILE A 23 -5.23 -3.84 -0.84
N PRO A 24 -6.41 -3.67 -1.40
CA PRO A 24 -7.07 -2.35 -1.33
C PRO A 24 -7.38 -1.86 0.07
N ALA A 25 -7.37 -2.75 1.04
CA ALA A 25 -7.57 -2.33 2.41
C ALA A 25 -6.40 -1.51 2.94
N VAL A 26 -5.25 -1.60 2.29
CA VAL A 26 -4.10 -0.82 2.69
C VAL A 26 -4.11 0.47 1.91
N PHE A 27 -4.53 1.54 2.54
CA PHE A 27 -4.57 2.84 1.88
C PHE A 27 -4.14 3.91 2.87
N SER A 28 -3.67 5.01 2.35
CA SER A 28 -3.20 6.09 3.19
C SER A 28 -3.09 7.37 2.37
N GLN A 29 -2.53 8.40 2.96
CA GLN A 29 -2.34 9.66 2.28
C GLN A 29 -1.09 10.32 2.82
N GLY A 30 -0.61 11.31 2.09
CA GLY A 30 0.55 12.05 2.51
C GLY A 30 0.67 13.32 1.69
N LYS A 31 1.48 14.23 2.15
CA LYS A 31 1.66 15.49 1.44
C LYS A 31 2.69 15.35 0.33
N THR A 32 3.50 14.33 0.37
CA THR A 32 4.46 14.06 -0.68
C THR A 32 4.37 12.59 -1.04
N ILE A 33 4.94 12.24 -2.17
CA ILE A 33 4.96 10.85 -2.59
C ILE A 33 5.76 10.01 -1.59
N GLU A 34 6.86 10.55 -1.10
CA GLU A 34 7.65 9.81 -0.13
C GLU A 34 6.87 9.57 1.15
N GLU A 35 6.14 10.57 1.60
CA GLU A 35 5.35 10.40 2.80
C GLU A 35 4.24 9.39 2.58
N LEU A 36 3.62 9.44 1.41
CA LEU A 36 2.57 8.48 1.08
C LEU A 36 3.14 7.06 1.10
N LYS A 37 4.30 6.86 0.52
CA LYS A 37 4.92 5.54 0.51
C LYS A 37 5.19 5.03 1.90
N GLU A 38 5.72 5.88 2.75
CA GLU A 38 6.00 5.48 4.12
C GLU A 38 4.73 5.11 4.86
N ASN A 39 3.69 5.91 4.66
CA ASN A 39 2.43 5.65 5.33
C ASN A 39 1.77 4.38 4.82
N ILE A 40 1.92 4.10 3.54
CA ILE A 40 1.39 2.88 2.97
C ILE A 40 2.12 1.66 3.55
N ILE A 41 3.44 1.75 3.65
CA ILE A 41 4.21 0.65 4.20
C ILE A 41 3.83 0.41 5.65
N ASP A 42 3.65 1.48 6.39
CA ASP A 42 3.26 1.38 7.78
C ASP A 42 1.87 0.75 7.91
N ALA A 43 0.95 1.14 7.07
CA ALA A 43 -0.40 0.58 7.09
C ALA A 43 -0.37 -0.91 6.76
N TYR A 44 0.48 -1.29 5.81
CA TYR A 44 0.63 -2.69 5.44
C TYR A 44 1.15 -3.51 6.63
N ARG A 45 2.16 -2.99 7.32
CA ARG A 45 2.71 -3.69 8.46
C ARG A 45 1.70 -3.82 9.60
N MET A 46 0.93 -2.78 9.81
CA MET A 46 -0.09 -2.81 10.83
C MET A 46 -1.16 -3.84 10.50
N MET A 47 -1.55 -3.91 9.24
CA MET A 47 -2.54 -4.87 8.84
C MET A 47 -2.06 -6.30 9.06
N LEU A 48 -0.81 -6.57 8.71
CA LEU A 48 -0.26 -7.89 8.92
C LEU A 48 -0.21 -8.25 10.40
N ALA A 49 0.20 -7.30 11.21
CA ALA A 49 0.32 -7.56 12.62
C ALA A 49 -1.04 -7.81 13.25
N GLU A 50 -2.06 -7.17 12.69
CA GLU A 50 -3.34 -7.26 13.29
C GLU A 50 -4.09 -8.48 12.90
N SER A 51 -4.17 -8.76 11.62
CA SER A 51 -5.05 -9.80 11.19
C SER A 51 -4.38 -11.11 10.94
N GLY A 52 -3.22 -11.11 10.42
CA GLY A 52 -2.62 -12.33 9.99
C GLY A 52 -3.43 -13.03 8.94
N ILE A 53 -4.38 -12.37 8.32
CA ILE A 53 -5.22 -13.01 7.37
C ILE A 53 -4.74 -12.80 6.00
N GLU A 54 -4.85 -13.81 5.14
CA GLU A 54 -4.54 -13.69 3.81
C GLU A 54 -5.69 -13.39 3.03
N SER A 55 -5.73 -12.32 2.29
CA SER A 55 -6.75 -12.02 1.42
C SER A 55 -6.55 -12.63 0.15
N GLU A 56 -7.52 -13.29 -0.41
CA GLU A 56 -7.40 -13.88 -1.64
C GLU A 56 -8.20 -13.17 -2.62
N HIS A 57 -7.59 -12.56 -3.61
CA HIS A 57 -8.24 -11.88 -4.71
C HIS A 57 -7.66 -12.40 -5.98
N PRO A 58 -8.29 -13.37 -6.56
CA PRO A 58 -7.69 -14.05 -7.71
C PRO A 58 -7.46 -13.17 -8.91
N ASP A 59 -8.14 -12.06 -9.00
CA ASP A 59 -7.92 -11.18 -10.12
C ASP A 59 -6.97 -10.04 -9.82
N VAL A 60 -6.22 -10.14 -8.77
CA VAL A 60 -5.27 -9.11 -8.44
C VAL A 60 -4.11 -9.12 -9.41
N LYS A 61 -3.70 -7.96 -9.86
CA LYS A 61 -2.55 -7.85 -10.71
C LYS A 61 -1.37 -7.42 -9.89
N HIS A 62 -0.24 -8.02 -10.20
CA HIS A 62 0.96 -7.79 -9.44
C HIS A 62 1.85 -6.85 -10.18
N ILE A 63 1.95 -5.64 -9.73
CA ILE A 63 2.91 -4.70 -10.22
C ILE A 63 3.85 -4.42 -9.08
N GLU A 64 5.11 -4.38 -9.37
CA GLU A 64 6.09 -4.42 -8.32
C GLU A 64 6.28 -3.14 -7.59
N LEU A 65 6.09 -3.15 -6.30
CA LEU A 65 6.44 -2.06 -5.42
C LEU A 65 7.31 -2.66 -4.35
N GLY A 66 8.54 -2.22 -4.27
CA GLY A 66 9.46 -2.79 -3.31
C GLY A 66 9.23 -2.27 -1.90
N ILE A 67 8.96 -3.16 -0.99
CA ILE A 67 8.85 -2.82 0.41
C ILE A 67 9.83 -3.65 1.17
N GLU A 68 10.69 -2.96 1.92
CA GLU A 68 11.65 -3.66 2.72
C GLU A 68 10.97 -4.20 3.96
N VAL A 69 11.04 -5.45 4.19
CA VAL A 69 10.45 -6.07 5.37
C VAL A 69 11.46 -6.92 6.11
#